data_02e146c4dfc029b7ff2bb19cbbcd50c8
#
_entry.id   02e146c4dfc029b7ff2bb19cbbcd50c8
#
_cell.length_a   1.000
_cell.length_b   1.000
_cell.length_c   1.000
_cell.angle_alpha   90.00
_cell.angle_beta   90.00
_cell.angle_gamma   90.00
#
_symmetry.space_group_name_H-M   'P 1'
#
loop_
_entity.id
_entity.type
_entity.pdbx_description
1 polymer ?
#
loop_
_entity_poly.entity_id
_entity_poly.type
_entity_poly.pdbx_seq_one_letter_code
_entity_poly.pdbx_strand_id
1 'polypeptide(L)'
;MTAAAESRWVLGGRVADWTTRVRATHPTVVLRWLRAGSLAMVLVTALLFLLVSAQATEQVAAARRTDQAIKDMNQAYDTAMHADTALDKAADTEQVSLIGTGTEFANDTARVNTLVTSAAEGNAAGQRGLAQFQFVQGQLTTCLLLADEAVRDYARSGSAGLEAAGQALTAPREKDPATHKPIAGTGGLTESLIDLEDMQREALGTQRQSHWLNPAYVWPLLVGPAFIMLLCVLATGYVVARHFRRYVSPRLVAALPATATVGITVSLLCRHDAQVLSPDPLVGHWLTRTLALCLLVVAGVLTYLGYRPRLAEYRFPRS
;
A
#
# COMPACT_ATOMS: atom_id res chain seq x y z
N MET A 1 -25.31 -11.90 33.00
CA MET A 1 -24.73 -10.61 33.43
C MET A 1 -23.65 -10.73 34.54
N THR A 2 -23.07 -11.88 34.79
CA THR A 2 -22.14 -12.16 35.93
C THR A 2 -20.65 -12.19 35.55
N ALA A 3 -20.28 -12.45 34.29
CA ALA A 3 -18.87 -12.55 33.87
C ALA A 3 -18.11 -11.20 33.78
N ALA A 4 -18.81 -10.07 33.58
CA ALA A 4 -18.18 -8.75 33.47
C ALA A 4 -17.83 -8.12 34.83
N ALA A 5 -18.42 -8.60 35.91
CA ALA A 5 -18.15 -8.12 37.27
C ALA A 5 -16.89 -8.77 37.86
N GLU A 6 -16.64 -10.06 37.59
CA GLU A 6 -15.45 -10.78 38.09
C GLU A 6 -14.14 -10.25 37.50
N SER A 7 -14.14 -9.86 36.22
CA SER A 7 -12.93 -9.33 35.58
C SER A 7 -12.45 -7.99 36.17
N ARG A 8 -13.36 -7.16 36.66
CA ARG A 8 -13.01 -5.88 37.31
C ARG A 8 -12.31 -6.07 38.67
N TRP A 9 -12.68 -7.08 39.43
CA TRP A 9 -12.07 -7.36 40.75
C TRP A 9 -10.64 -7.89 40.62
N VAL A 10 -10.38 -8.74 39.61
CA VAL A 10 -9.05 -9.31 39.35
C VAL A 10 -8.04 -8.24 38.90
N LEU A 11 -8.49 -7.28 38.07
CA LEU A 11 -7.64 -6.15 37.65
C LEU A 11 -7.36 -5.18 38.80
N GLY A 12 -8.33 -4.87 39.64
CA GLY A 12 -8.17 -4.00 40.82
C GLY A 12 -7.18 -4.58 41.84
N GLY A 13 -7.22 -5.88 42.10
CA GLY A 13 -6.30 -6.57 43.02
C GLY A 13 -4.84 -6.56 42.52
N ARG A 14 -4.62 -6.79 41.21
CA ARG A 14 -3.27 -6.73 40.62
C ARG A 14 -2.67 -5.34 40.63
N VAL A 15 -3.44 -4.31 40.38
CA VAL A 15 -2.98 -2.92 40.42
C VAL A 15 -2.65 -2.48 41.85
N ALA A 16 -3.45 -2.90 42.86
CA ALA A 16 -3.19 -2.62 44.26
C ALA A 16 -1.91 -3.34 44.76
N ASP A 17 -1.69 -4.59 44.38
CA ASP A 17 -0.49 -5.35 44.75
C ASP A 17 0.77 -4.79 44.06
N TRP A 18 0.66 -4.29 42.84
CA TRP A 18 1.75 -3.60 42.14
C TRP A 18 2.12 -2.28 42.83
N THR A 19 1.11 -1.49 43.24
CA THR A 19 1.36 -0.21 43.95
C THR A 19 1.97 -0.40 45.34
N THR A 20 1.66 -1.48 46.03
CA THR A 20 2.30 -1.82 47.32
C THR A 20 3.73 -2.30 47.13
N ARG A 21 4.04 -3.09 46.11
CA ARG A 21 5.42 -3.49 45.77
C ARG A 21 6.28 -2.31 45.33
N VAL A 22 5.73 -1.40 44.51
CA VAL A 22 6.44 -0.17 44.09
C VAL A 22 6.71 0.75 45.29
N ARG A 23 5.85 0.76 46.34
CA ARG A 23 6.08 1.49 47.58
C ARG A 23 7.22 0.95 48.42
N ALA A 24 7.47 -0.36 48.34
CA ALA A 24 8.56 -1.02 49.10
C ALA A 24 9.93 -0.96 48.38
N THR A 25 9.95 -0.62 47.07
CA THR A 25 11.19 -0.49 46.31
C THR A 25 11.81 0.89 46.47
N HIS A 26 13.15 0.92 46.56
CA HIS A 26 13.90 2.17 46.68
C HIS A 26 13.65 3.07 45.44
N PRO A 27 13.35 4.38 45.65
CA PRO A 27 12.93 5.28 44.55
C PRO A 27 13.93 5.37 43.39
N THR A 28 15.22 5.13 43.63
CA THR A 28 16.24 5.10 42.57
C THR A 28 16.09 3.91 41.63
N VAL A 29 15.62 2.76 42.12
CA VAL A 29 15.38 1.57 41.29
C VAL A 29 14.18 1.84 40.37
N VAL A 30 13.10 2.44 40.89
CA VAL A 30 11.93 2.82 40.10
C VAL A 30 12.31 3.82 39.00
N LEU A 31 13.10 4.84 39.31
CA LEU A 31 13.57 5.83 38.33
C LEU A 31 14.46 5.21 37.24
N ARG A 32 15.32 4.22 37.60
CA ARG A 32 16.11 3.48 36.61
C ARG A 32 15.22 2.67 35.65
N TRP A 33 14.20 2.00 36.19
CA TRP A 33 13.23 1.26 35.36
C TRP A 33 12.41 2.18 34.46
N LEU A 34 11.92 3.31 34.98
CA LEU A 34 11.20 4.29 34.17
C LEU A 34 12.07 4.92 33.08
N ARG A 35 13.34 5.19 33.37
CA ARG A 35 14.31 5.63 32.37
C ARG A 35 14.52 4.57 31.28
N ALA A 36 14.77 3.31 31.67
CA ALA A 36 14.95 2.22 30.73
C ALA A 36 13.69 2.02 29.89
N GLY A 37 12.51 2.07 30.51
CA GLY A 37 11.22 1.96 29.82
C GLY A 37 11.00 3.07 28.79
N SER A 38 11.25 4.34 29.16
CA SER A 38 11.08 5.46 28.22
C SER A 38 12.09 5.42 27.07
N LEU A 39 13.36 5.04 27.32
CA LEU A 39 14.36 4.85 26.27
C LEU A 39 14.00 3.67 25.35
N ALA A 40 13.51 2.56 25.94
CA ALA A 40 13.02 1.42 25.17
C ALA A 40 11.85 1.82 24.26
N MET A 41 10.92 2.68 24.72
CA MET A 41 9.80 3.17 23.89
C MET A 41 10.28 4.03 22.71
N VAL A 42 11.29 4.88 22.90
CA VAL A 42 11.91 5.64 21.80
C VAL A 42 12.55 4.69 20.78
N LEU A 43 13.27 3.65 21.25
CA LEU A 43 13.85 2.65 20.37
C LEU A 43 12.78 1.86 19.61
N VAL A 44 11.74 1.42 20.30
CA VAL A 44 10.59 0.71 19.68
C VAL A 44 9.94 1.60 18.62
N THR A 45 9.73 2.89 18.90
CA THR A 45 9.20 3.83 17.90
C THR A 45 10.11 3.92 16.68
N ALA A 46 11.43 3.96 16.86
CA ALA A 46 12.38 3.99 15.74
C ALA A 46 12.32 2.71 14.90
N LEU A 47 12.26 1.54 15.53
CA LEU A 47 12.16 0.26 14.84
C LEU A 47 10.83 0.12 14.09
N LEU A 48 9.72 0.49 14.73
CA LEU A 48 8.40 0.50 14.09
C LEU A 48 8.34 1.48 12.92
N PHE A 49 8.93 2.67 13.07
CA PHE A 49 9.05 3.63 11.97
C PHE A 49 9.79 3.03 10.77
N LEU A 50 10.94 2.40 10.99
CA LEU A 50 11.71 1.77 9.91
C LEU A 50 10.93 0.63 9.24
N LEU A 51 10.29 -0.22 10.03
CA LEU A 51 9.46 -1.31 9.52
C LEU A 51 8.29 -0.78 8.68
N VAL A 52 7.49 0.15 9.24
CA VAL A 52 6.32 0.72 8.54
C VAL A 52 6.76 1.46 7.27
N SER A 53 7.85 2.25 7.34
CA SER A 53 8.34 2.98 6.18
C SER A 53 8.84 2.04 5.07
N ALA A 54 9.48 0.91 5.39
CA ALA A 54 9.90 -0.08 4.42
C ALA A 54 8.69 -0.77 3.76
N GLN A 55 7.76 -1.28 4.57
CA GLN A 55 6.56 -1.97 4.09
C GLN A 55 5.64 -1.04 3.28
N ALA A 56 5.42 0.19 3.74
CA ALA A 56 4.62 1.18 3.01
C ALA A 56 5.23 1.50 1.64
N THR A 57 6.56 1.66 1.57
CA THR A 57 7.26 1.93 0.31
C THR A 57 7.08 0.78 -0.70
N GLU A 58 7.23 -0.46 -0.27
CA GLU A 58 7.04 -1.65 -1.12
C GLU A 58 5.59 -1.75 -1.63
N GLN A 59 4.61 -1.49 -0.76
CA GLN A 59 3.20 -1.57 -1.13
C GLN A 59 2.77 -0.44 -2.07
N VAL A 60 3.26 0.79 -1.85
CA VAL A 60 3.01 1.90 -2.78
C VAL A 60 3.65 1.59 -4.14
N ALA A 61 4.87 1.04 -4.18
CA ALA A 61 5.52 0.65 -5.42
C ALA A 61 4.77 -0.47 -6.15
N ALA A 62 4.21 -1.44 -5.42
CA ALA A 62 3.38 -2.50 -5.98
C ALA A 62 2.05 -1.94 -6.54
N ALA A 63 1.34 -1.11 -5.76
CA ALA A 63 0.10 -0.47 -6.20
C ALA A 63 0.30 0.43 -7.43
N ARG A 64 1.43 1.13 -7.51
CA ARG A 64 1.80 1.93 -8.68
C ARG A 64 2.03 1.08 -9.93
N ARG A 65 2.73 -0.07 -9.80
CA ARG A 65 2.90 -0.99 -10.94
C ARG A 65 1.56 -1.48 -11.47
N THR A 66 0.62 -1.78 -10.57
CA THR A 66 -0.74 -2.17 -10.96
C THR A 66 -1.51 -1.01 -11.61
N ASP A 67 -1.38 0.22 -11.11
CA ASP A 67 -1.98 1.41 -11.73
C ASP A 67 -1.43 1.68 -13.14
N GLN A 68 -0.13 1.47 -13.34
CA GLN A 68 0.49 1.56 -14.66
C GLN A 68 -0.02 0.45 -15.59
N ALA A 69 -0.14 -0.79 -15.10
CA ALA A 69 -0.71 -1.90 -15.86
C ALA A 69 -2.16 -1.61 -16.32
N ILE A 70 -2.98 -0.99 -15.46
CA ILE A 70 -4.33 -0.54 -15.82
C ILE A 70 -4.29 0.50 -16.95
N LYS A 71 -3.37 1.45 -16.90
CA LYS A 71 -3.19 2.45 -17.97
C LYS A 71 -2.75 1.82 -19.28
N ASP A 72 -1.82 0.88 -19.23
CA ASP A 72 -1.34 0.14 -20.39
C ASP A 72 -2.49 -0.69 -21.02
N MET A 73 -3.37 -1.28 -20.20
CA MET A 73 -4.56 -1.99 -20.68
C MET A 73 -5.59 -1.06 -21.34
N ASN A 74 -5.85 0.11 -20.76
CA ASN A 74 -6.71 1.12 -21.38
C ASN A 74 -6.15 1.54 -22.76
N GLN A 75 -4.83 1.79 -22.82
CA GLN A 75 -4.18 2.12 -24.07
C GLN A 75 -4.21 0.96 -25.08
N ALA A 76 -4.10 -0.29 -24.59
CA ALA A 76 -4.26 -1.48 -25.43
C ALA A 76 -5.68 -1.60 -25.99
N TYR A 77 -6.71 -1.31 -25.19
CA TYR A 77 -8.10 -1.25 -25.62
C TYR A 77 -8.31 -0.20 -26.72
N ASP A 78 -7.86 1.03 -26.51
CA ASP A 78 -7.97 2.10 -27.49
C ASP A 78 -7.24 1.72 -28.80
N THR A 79 -6.06 1.11 -28.70
CA THR A 79 -5.28 0.67 -29.86
C THR A 79 -5.99 -0.50 -30.58
N ALA A 80 -6.65 -1.42 -29.85
CA ALA A 80 -7.42 -2.49 -30.47
C ALA A 80 -8.65 -1.96 -31.23
N MET A 81 -9.33 -0.93 -30.70
CA MET A 81 -10.41 -0.23 -31.41
C MET A 81 -9.93 0.50 -32.67
N HIS A 82 -8.70 1.05 -32.65
CA HIS A 82 -8.07 1.62 -33.84
C HIS A 82 -7.77 0.52 -34.88
N ALA A 83 -7.29 -0.63 -34.46
CA ALA A 83 -7.05 -1.77 -35.34
C ALA A 83 -8.35 -2.27 -36.04
N ASP A 84 -9.45 -2.31 -35.27
CA ASP A 84 -10.79 -2.63 -35.83
C ASP A 84 -11.22 -1.63 -36.90
N THR A 85 -11.11 -0.34 -36.60
CA THR A 85 -11.40 0.74 -37.57
C THR A 85 -10.55 0.64 -38.83
N ALA A 86 -9.29 0.19 -38.71
CA ALA A 86 -8.41 -0.05 -39.87
C ALA A 86 -8.87 -1.23 -40.72
N LEU A 87 -9.40 -2.30 -40.09
CA LEU A 87 -10.00 -3.41 -40.80
C LEU A 87 -11.29 -3.03 -41.54
N ASP A 88 -12.19 -2.28 -40.87
CA ASP A 88 -13.43 -1.80 -41.50
C ASP A 88 -13.13 -0.93 -42.72
N LYS A 89 -12.17 0.00 -42.56
CA LYS A 89 -11.74 0.85 -43.69
C LYS A 89 -11.14 0.05 -44.83
N ALA A 90 -10.42 -1.03 -44.53
CA ALA A 90 -9.88 -1.94 -45.55
C ALA A 90 -11.01 -2.70 -46.30
N ALA A 91 -12.05 -3.11 -45.59
CA ALA A 91 -13.24 -3.75 -46.12
C ALA A 91 -14.03 -2.82 -47.09
N ASP A 92 -14.24 -1.56 -46.63
CA ASP A 92 -14.99 -0.57 -47.39
C ASP A 92 -14.31 -0.08 -48.67
N THR A 93 -12.98 0.02 -48.66
CA THR A 93 -12.24 0.53 -49.82
C THR A 93 -11.89 -0.52 -50.87
N GLU A 94 -12.22 -1.79 -50.63
CA GLU A 94 -11.82 -2.94 -51.45
C GLU A 94 -10.31 -2.97 -51.77
N GLN A 95 -9.52 -2.17 -51.06
CA GLN A 95 -8.09 -2.06 -51.22
C GLN A 95 -7.38 -2.76 -50.06
N VAL A 96 -7.39 -4.06 -50.02
CA VAL A 96 -6.60 -4.85 -49.07
C VAL A 96 -5.15 -4.89 -49.60
N SER A 97 -4.46 -3.77 -49.44
CA SER A 97 -3.04 -3.69 -49.78
C SER A 97 -2.22 -3.84 -48.52
N LEU A 98 -1.17 -4.68 -48.55
CA LEU A 98 -0.15 -4.81 -47.51
C LEU A 98 0.58 -3.47 -47.22
N ILE A 99 0.43 -2.49 -48.10
CA ILE A 99 0.99 -1.16 -48.01
C ILE A 99 -0.20 -0.19 -47.72
N GLY A 100 -0.33 0.23 -46.46
CA GLY A 100 -1.42 1.10 -46.00
C GLY A 100 -2.18 0.50 -44.82
N THR A 101 -3.45 0.16 -45.01
CA THR A 101 -4.33 -0.31 -43.91
C THR A 101 -3.89 -1.62 -43.26
N GLY A 102 -3.27 -2.55 -44.05
CA GLY A 102 -2.71 -3.80 -43.49
C GLY A 102 -1.49 -3.58 -42.60
N THR A 103 -0.67 -2.58 -42.90
CA THR A 103 0.46 -2.18 -42.02
C THR A 103 -0.01 -1.46 -40.78
N GLU A 104 -1.05 -0.66 -40.85
CA GLU A 104 -1.67 0.04 -39.71
C GLU A 104 -2.22 -0.98 -38.71
N PHE A 105 -3.04 -1.93 -39.16
CA PHE A 105 -3.53 -3.03 -38.35
C PHE A 105 -2.40 -3.85 -37.71
N ALA A 106 -1.37 -4.22 -38.48
CA ALA A 106 -0.23 -4.99 -37.96
C ALA A 106 0.56 -4.19 -36.86
N ASN A 107 0.75 -2.91 -37.08
CA ASN A 107 1.41 -2.04 -36.12
C ASN A 107 0.58 -1.90 -34.83
N ASP A 108 -0.73 -1.68 -34.95
CA ASP A 108 -1.62 -1.53 -33.80
C ASP A 108 -1.71 -2.84 -33.00
N THR A 109 -1.84 -3.98 -33.65
CA THR A 109 -1.85 -5.29 -32.95
C THR A 109 -0.51 -5.61 -32.29
N ALA A 110 0.62 -5.27 -32.91
CA ALA A 110 1.95 -5.37 -32.30
C ALA A 110 2.06 -4.47 -31.08
N ARG A 111 1.49 -3.26 -31.12
CA ARG A 111 1.44 -2.33 -30.00
C ARG A 111 0.54 -2.86 -28.87
N VAL A 112 -0.64 -3.41 -29.18
CA VAL A 112 -1.49 -4.10 -28.21
C VAL A 112 -0.71 -5.20 -27.50
N ASN A 113 -0.01 -6.06 -28.23
CA ASN A 113 0.80 -7.13 -27.64
C ASN A 113 1.88 -6.59 -26.69
N THR A 114 2.56 -5.51 -27.07
CA THR A 114 3.58 -4.86 -26.22
C THR A 114 2.96 -4.32 -24.94
N LEU A 115 1.82 -3.63 -25.04
CA LEU A 115 1.11 -3.06 -23.89
C LEU A 115 0.58 -4.15 -22.95
N VAL A 116 -0.01 -5.23 -23.48
CA VAL A 116 -0.48 -6.38 -22.69
C VAL A 116 0.69 -7.08 -21.99
N THR A 117 1.83 -7.22 -22.67
CA THR A 117 3.04 -7.79 -22.06
C THR A 117 3.59 -6.91 -20.95
N SER A 118 3.67 -5.59 -21.18
CA SER A 118 4.07 -4.62 -20.14
C SER A 118 3.10 -4.65 -18.93
N ALA A 119 1.81 -4.69 -19.18
CA ALA A 119 0.80 -4.77 -18.13
C ALA A 119 0.91 -6.06 -17.30
N ALA A 120 1.35 -7.18 -17.89
CA ALA A 120 1.54 -8.44 -17.19
C ALA A 120 2.62 -8.36 -16.10
N GLU A 121 3.62 -7.49 -16.24
CA GLU A 121 4.64 -7.24 -15.21
C GLU A 121 4.04 -6.58 -13.96
N GLY A 122 2.96 -5.81 -14.13
CA GLY A 122 2.22 -5.15 -13.04
C GLY A 122 1.08 -5.99 -12.46
N ASN A 123 0.96 -7.29 -12.81
CA ASN A 123 -0.14 -8.14 -12.39
C ASN A 123 -0.24 -8.29 -10.87
N ALA A 124 -1.32 -7.76 -10.30
CA ALA A 124 -1.65 -7.84 -8.88
C ALA A 124 -2.67 -8.95 -8.56
N ALA A 125 -3.39 -9.45 -9.57
CA ALA A 125 -4.43 -10.47 -9.39
C ALA A 125 -3.86 -11.92 -9.28
N GLY A 126 -2.53 -12.07 -9.22
CA GLY A 126 -1.85 -13.36 -9.03
C GLY A 126 -2.11 -14.33 -10.18
N GLN A 127 -2.32 -15.61 -9.85
CA GLN A 127 -2.52 -16.68 -10.86
C GLN A 127 -3.73 -16.45 -11.76
N ARG A 128 -4.82 -15.87 -11.25
CA ARG A 128 -6.00 -15.54 -12.05
C ARG A 128 -5.68 -14.50 -13.11
N GLY A 129 -4.95 -13.45 -12.71
CA GLY A 129 -4.49 -12.43 -13.63
C GLY A 129 -3.57 -13.01 -14.72
N LEU A 130 -2.61 -13.86 -14.36
CA LEU A 130 -1.72 -14.50 -15.33
C LEU A 130 -2.51 -15.35 -16.35
N ALA A 131 -3.47 -16.14 -15.89
CA ALA A 131 -4.31 -16.93 -16.80
C ALA A 131 -5.10 -16.04 -17.76
N GLN A 132 -5.62 -14.90 -17.28
CA GLN A 132 -6.36 -13.95 -18.13
C GLN A 132 -5.44 -13.24 -19.12
N PHE A 133 -4.20 -12.86 -18.73
CA PHE A 133 -3.20 -12.34 -19.67
C PHE A 133 -2.88 -13.34 -20.78
N GLN A 134 -2.68 -14.62 -20.45
CA GLN A 134 -2.45 -15.67 -21.44
C GLN A 134 -3.65 -15.85 -22.37
N PHE A 135 -4.87 -15.76 -21.84
CA PHE A 135 -6.09 -15.83 -22.63
C PHE A 135 -6.16 -14.66 -23.63
N VAL A 136 -5.93 -13.42 -23.17
CA VAL A 136 -5.89 -12.22 -24.02
C VAL A 136 -4.84 -12.34 -25.12
N GLN A 137 -3.62 -12.84 -24.80
CA GLN A 137 -2.57 -13.08 -25.79
C GLN A 137 -2.97 -14.17 -26.81
N GLY A 138 -3.67 -15.22 -26.36
CA GLY A 138 -4.24 -16.23 -27.23
C GLY A 138 -5.28 -15.66 -28.19
N GLN A 139 -6.19 -14.82 -27.70
CA GLN A 139 -7.17 -14.12 -28.55
C GLN A 139 -6.49 -13.20 -29.57
N LEU A 140 -5.50 -12.40 -29.14
CA LEU A 140 -4.74 -11.54 -30.05
C LEU A 140 -4.08 -12.36 -31.17
N THR A 141 -3.48 -13.50 -30.82
CA THR A 141 -2.89 -14.41 -31.82
C THR A 141 -3.95 -14.93 -32.79
N THR A 142 -5.12 -15.29 -32.31
CA THR A 142 -6.27 -15.71 -33.13
C THR A 142 -6.72 -14.60 -34.06
N CYS A 143 -6.87 -13.36 -33.58
CA CYS A 143 -7.21 -12.21 -34.40
C CYS A 143 -6.18 -11.99 -35.55
N LEU A 144 -4.88 -12.10 -35.23
CA LEU A 144 -3.81 -11.94 -36.20
C LEU A 144 -3.87 -13.05 -37.30
N LEU A 145 -4.12 -14.30 -36.91
CA LEU A 145 -4.25 -15.42 -37.86
C LEU A 145 -5.46 -15.24 -38.78
N LEU A 146 -6.62 -14.85 -38.23
CA LEU A 146 -7.82 -14.60 -39.01
C LEU A 146 -7.61 -13.43 -39.98
N ALA A 147 -6.96 -12.34 -39.55
CA ALA A 147 -6.66 -11.21 -40.41
C ALA A 147 -5.67 -11.58 -41.53
N ASP A 148 -4.62 -12.38 -41.24
CA ASP A 148 -3.67 -12.85 -42.23
C ASP A 148 -4.33 -13.79 -43.27
N GLU A 149 -5.21 -14.70 -42.80
CA GLU A 149 -6.03 -15.56 -43.66
C GLU A 149 -7.00 -14.74 -44.52
N ALA A 150 -7.68 -13.76 -43.94
CA ALA A 150 -8.58 -12.88 -44.67
C ALA A 150 -7.88 -12.10 -45.78
N VAL A 151 -6.67 -11.60 -45.53
CA VAL A 151 -5.85 -10.92 -46.56
C VAL A 151 -5.45 -11.85 -47.67
N ARG A 152 -5.03 -13.09 -47.35
CA ARG A 152 -4.61 -14.10 -48.38
C ARG A 152 -5.77 -14.56 -49.26
N ASP A 153 -6.94 -14.75 -48.66
CA ASP A 153 -8.11 -15.29 -49.33
C ASP A 153 -9.10 -14.23 -49.82
N TYR A 154 -8.75 -12.94 -49.72
CA TYR A 154 -9.62 -11.83 -50.08
C TYR A 154 -10.19 -11.94 -51.48
N ALA A 155 -9.37 -12.39 -52.45
CA ALA A 155 -9.81 -12.60 -53.83
C ALA A 155 -10.91 -13.67 -53.97
N ARG A 156 -11.05 -14.58 -52.99
CA ARG A 156 -12.05 -15.66 -52.99
C ARG A 156 -13.24 -15.37 -52.11
N SER A 157 -13.00 -14.83 -50.93
CA SER A 157 -13.99 -14.67 -49.86
C SER A 157 -14.53 -13.24 -49.72
N GLY A 158 -13.91 -12.27 -50.41
CA GLY A 158 -14.29 -10.86 -50.26
C GLY A 158 -14.09 -10.34 -48.84
N SER A 159 -14.97 -9.46 -48.37
CA SER A 159 -14.93 -8.85 -47.04
C SER A 159 -15.24 -9.78 -45.85
N ALA A 160 -15.85 -10.95 -46.11
CA ALA A 160 -16.31 -11.86 -45.06
C ALA A 160 -15.19 -12.32 -44.09
N GLY A 161 -13.96 -12.51 -44.62
CA GLY A 161 -12.81 -12.84 -43.80
C GLY A 161 -12.38 -11.68 -42.86
N LEU A 162 -12.43 -10.43 -43.37
CA LEU A 162 -12.11 -9.23 -42.59
C LEU A 162 -13.16 -8.99 -41.51
N GLU A 163 -14.44 -9.22 -41.80
CA GLU A 163 -15.53 -9.15 -40.81
C GLU A 163 -15.34 -10.18 -39.69
N ALA A 164 -14.90 -11.39 -39.99
CA ALA A 164 -14.57 -12.40 -38.97
C ALA A 164 -13.40 -11.97 -38.07
N ALA A 165 -12.36 -11.34 -38.64
CA ALA A 165 -11.26 -10.77 -37.86
C ALA A 165 -11.71 -9.60 -36.99
N GLY A 166 -12.57 -8.70 -37.49
CA GLY A 166 -13.19 -7.61 -36.72
C GLY A 166 -14.07 -8.15 -35.58
N GLN A 167 -14.88 -9.17 -35.84
CA GLN A 167 -15.66 -9.83 -34.78
C GLN A 167 -14.77 -10.45 -33.69
N ALA A 168 -13.65 -11.05 -34.05
CA ALA A 168 -12.71 -11.56 -33.06
C ALA A 168 -12.09 -10.44 -32.19
N LEU A 169 -11.98 -9.21 -32.71
CA LEU A 169 -11.56 -8.05 -31.95
C LEU A 169 -12.68 -7.48 -31.06
N THR A 170 -13.87 -7.27 -31.60
CA THR A 170 -14.91 -6.40 -31.00
C THR A 170 -16.23 -7.11 -30.70
N ALA A 171 -16.34 -8.43 -30.87
CA ALA A 171 -17.57 -9.15 -30.58
C ALA A 171 -18.06 -8.87 -29.15
N PRO A 172 -19.36 -8.52 -28.96
CA PRO A 172 -19.90 -8.25 -27.63
C PRO A 172 -19.94 -9.53 -26.79
N ARG A 173 -19.91 -9.35 -25.46
CA ARG A 173 -20.04 -10.48 -24.51
C ARG A 173 -21.37 -11.21 -24.69
N GLU A 174 -21.31 -12.51 -24.54
CA GLU A 174 -22.52 -13.30 -24.39
C GLU A 174 -23.22 -12.96 -23.08
N LYS A 175 -24.55 -12.96 -23.10
CA LYS A 175 -25.38 -12.72 -21.92
C LYS A 175 -25.96 -14.04 -21.42
N ASP A 176 -25.88 -14.27 -20.14
CA ASP A 176 -26.55 -15.39 -19.47
C ASP A 176 -28.06 -15.32 -19.74
N PRO A 177 -28.68 -16.35 -20.34
CA PRO A 177 -30.06 -16.35 -20.67
C PRO A 177 -31.00 -16.21 -19.46
N ALA A 178 -30.57 -16.59 -18.28
CA ALA A 178 -31.36 -16.54 -17.05
C ALA A 178 -31.25 -15.18 -16.33
N THR A 179 -30.04 -14.59 -16.29
CA THR A 179 -29.76 -13.38 -15.51
C THR A 179 -29.59 -12.12 -16.36
N HIS A 180 -29.48 -12.27 -17.68
CA HIS A 180 -29.15 -11.21 -18.66
C HIS A 180 -27.84 -10.48 -18.36
N LYS A 181 -26.98 -11.04 -17.49
CA LYS A 181 -25.68 -10.46 -17.16
C LYS A 181 -24.63 -10.91 -18.20
N PRO A 182 -23.67 -10.05 -18.54
CA PRO A 182 -22.57 -10.43 -19.40
C PRO A 182 -21.73 -11.53 -18.74
N ILE A 183 -21.36 -12.53 -19.52
CA ILE A 183 -20.52 -13.66 -19.08
C ILE A 183 -19.07 -13.24 -19.25
N ALA A 184 -18.29 -13.20 -18.18
CA ALA A 184 -16.87 -12.88 -18.24
C ALA A 184 -16.10 -13.94 -19.05
N GLY A 185 -15.11 -13.50 -19.84
CA GLY A 185 -14.31 -14.37 -20.71
C GLY A 185 -15.00 -14.76 -22.01
N THR A 186 -16.18 -14.20 -22.32
CA THR A 186 -16.83 -14.29 -23.63
C THR A 186 -16.71 -12.98 -24.39
N GLY A 187 -16.83 -13.00 -25.70
CA GLY A 187 -16.67 -11.81 -26.55
C GLY A 187 -15.29 -11.71 -27.18
N GLY A 188 -15.02 -10.58 -27.83
CA GLY A 188 -13.79 -10.29 -28.53
C GLY A 188 -12.62 -9.88 -27.61
N LEU A 189 -11.50 -9.56 -28.24
CA LEU A 189 -10.29 -9.12 -27.54
C LEU A 189 -10.55 -7.88 -26.66
N THR A 190 -11.31 -6.90 -27.16
CA THR A 190 -11.63 -5.68 -26.43
C THR A 190 -12.38 -5.97 -25.12
N GLU A 191 -13.35 -6.88 -25.15
CA GLU A 191 -14.10 -7.28 -23.96
C GLU A 191 -13.24 -8.04 -22.94
N SER A 192 -12.29 -8.85 -23.44
CA SER A 192 -11.33 -9.55 -22.59
C SER A 192 -10.32 -8.62 -21.95
N LEU A 193 -9.96 -7.50 -22.61
CA LEU A 193 -9.14 -6.44 -22.03
C LEU A 193 -9.88 -5.72 -20.91
N ILE A 194 -11.20 -5.44 -21.06
CA ILE A 194 -12.04 -4.86 -20.02
C ILE A 194 -12.13 -5.79 -18.80
N ASP A 195 -12.34 -7.10 -19.02
CA ASP A 195 -12.39 -8.08 -17.92
C ASP A 195 -11.07 -8.12 -17.13
N LEU A 196 -9.95 -8.05 -17.85
CA LEU A 196 -8.62 -8.02 -17.27
C LEU A 196 -8.40 -6.71 -16.46
N GLU A 197 -8.83 -5.59 -17.02
CA GLU A 197 -8.74 -4.28 -16.35
C GLU A 197 -9.55 -4.26 -15.05
N ASP A 198 -10.80 -4.74 -15.08
CA ASP A 198 -11.68 -4.80 -13.92
C ASP A 198 -11.05 -5.68 -12.81
N MET A 199 -10.46 -6.83 -13.19
CA MET A 199 -9.73 -7.70 -12.26
C MET A 199 -8.54 -6.98 -11.61
N GLN A 200 -7.77 -6.21 -12.39
CA GLN A 200 -6.62 -5.44 -11.86
C GLN A 200 -7.08 -4.26 -11.00
N ARG A 201 -8.20 -3.60 -11.33
CA ARG A 201 -8.80 -2.55 -10.49
C ARG A 201 -9.25 -3.10 -9.13
N GLU A 202 -9.87 -4.27 -9.10
CA GLU A 202 -10.26 -4.94 -7.86
C GLU A 202 -9.01 -5.28 -7.00
N ALA A 203 -7.97 -5.83 -7.65
CA ALA A 203 -6.72 -6.13 -6.98
C ALA A 203 -6.03 -4.86 -6.43
N LEU A 204 -6.02 -3.75 -7.19
CA LEU A 204 -5.53 -2.45 -6.74
C LEU A 204 -6.32 -1.93 -5.53
N GLY A 205 -7.65 -2.06 -5.55
CA GLY A 205 -8.51 -1.72 -4.42
C GLY A 205 -8.13 -2.49 -3.16
N THR A 206 -7.86 -3.78 -3.28
CA THR A 206 -7.40 -4.64 -2.18
C THR A 206 -6.00 -4.23 -1.68
N GLN A 207 -5.07 -3.91 -2.59
CA GLN A 207 -3.74 -3.42 -2.22
C GLN A 207 -3.80 -2.10 -1.44
N ARG A 208 -4.66 -1.16 -1.85
CA ARG A 208 -4.86 0.13 -1.15
C ARG A 208 -5.46 -0.03 0.24
N GLN A 209 -6.24 -1.08 0.47
CA GLN A 209 -6.83 -1.42 1.77
C GLN A 209 -5.92 -2.28 2.66
N SER A 210 -4.69 -2.51 2.25
CA SER A 210 -3.75 -3.32 3.03
C SER A 210 -3.51 -2.73 4.43
N HIS A 211 -3.23 -3.59 5.41
CA HIS A 211 -3.05 -3.20 6.80
C HIS A 211 -1.97 -2.12 7.01
N TRP A 212 -0.90 -2.15 6.20
CA TRP A 212 0.22 -1.21 6.29
C TRP A 212 -0.07 0.18 5.72
N LEU A 213 -1.08 0.30 4.85
CA LEU A 213 -1.56 1.58 4.32
C LEU A 213 -2.82 2.07 5.05
N ASN A 214 -3.47 1.21 5.81
CA ASN A 214 -4.68 1.56 6.54
C ASN A 214 -4.33 2.34 7.82
N PRO A 215 -4.75 3.62 7.93
CA PRO A 215 -4.45 4.46 9.09
C PRO A 215 -4.97 3.86 10.40
N ALA A 216 -6.04 3.06 10.39
CA ALA A 216 -6.59 2.43 11.58
C ALA A 216 -5.60 1.45 12.27
N TYR A 217 -4.67 0.84 11.51
CA TYR A 217 -3.64 -0.04 12.05
C TYR A 217 -2.30 0.69 12.29
N VAL A 218 -1.92 1.56 11.36
CA VAL A 218 -0.64 2.29 11.44
C VAL A 218 -0.65 3.29 12.60
N TRP A 219 -1.79 3.95 12.84
CA TRP A 219 -1.93 4.95 13.89
C TRP A 219 -1.67 4.41 15.30
N PRO A 220 -2.36 3.36 15.80
CA PRO A 220 -2.09 2.80 17.12
C PRO A 220 -0.70 2.19 17.21
N LEU A 221 -0.15 1.63 16.12
CA LEU A 221 1.18 1.05 16.09
C LEU A 221 2.27 2.12 16.31
N LEU A 222 2.17 3.29 15.67
CA LEU A 222 3.16 4.36 15.77
C LEU A 222 2.94 5.31 16.96
N VAL A 223 1.67 5.55 17.35
CA VAL A 223 1.32 6.44 18.48
C VAL A 223 1.30 5.68 19.81
N GLY A 224 1.06 4.35 19.79
CA GLY A 224 1.05 3.51 20.99
C GLY A 224 2.29 3.65 21.87
N PRO A 225 3.50 3.53 21.34
CA PRO A 225 4.73 3.74 22.11
C PRO A 225 4.84 5.13 22.73
N ALA A 226 4.40 6.19 22.00
CA ALA A 226 4.38 7.55 22.54
C ALA A 226 3.39 7.68 23.71
N PHE A 227 2.25 6.99 23.65
CA PHE A 227 1.28 6.94 24.75
C PHE A 227 1.85 6.21 25.97
N ILE A 228 2.54 5.09 25.77
CA ILE A 228 3.23 4.37 26.86
C ILE A 228 4.33 5.26 27.47
N MET A 229 5.07 5.98 26.63
CA MET A 229 6.08 6.95 27.08
C MET A 229 5.44 8.06 27.91
N LEU A 230 4.26 8.57 27.51
CA LEU A 230 3.49 9.53 28.32
C LEU A 230 3.17 8.96 29.71
N LEU A 231 2.71 7.73 29.80
CA LEU A 231 2.45 7.07 31.08
C LEU A 231 3.72 6.95 31.93
N CYS A 232 4.86 6.61 31.32
CA CYS A 232 6.14 6.58 32.03
C CYS A 232 6.56 7.97 32.56
N VAL A 233 6.34 9.03 31.78
CA VAL A 233 6.63 10.41 32.20
C VAL A 233 5.70 10.86 33.33
N LEU A 234 4.40 10.55 33.24
CA LEU A 234 3.44 10.84 34.31
C LEU A 234 3.77 10.07 35.58
N ALA A 235 4.12 8.78 35.47
CA ALA A 235 4.57 7.98 36.61
C ALA A 235 5.84 8.56 37.25
N THR A 236 6.80 9.02 36.44
CA THR A 236 8.01 9.71 36.90
C THR A 236 7.62 10.99 37.65
N GLY A 237 6.70 11.79 37.08
CA GLY A 237 6.18 13.01 37.71
C GLY A 237 5.54 12.73 39.06
N TYR A 238 4.72 11.70 39.11
CA TYR A 238 4.08 11.30 40.39
C TYR A 238 5.11 10.89 41.45
N VAL A 239 6.10 10.03 41.07
CA VAL A 239 7.16 9.61 42.00
C VAL A 239 7.99 10.79 42.47
N VAL A 240 8.38 11.69 41.56
CA VAL A 240 9.19 12.89 41.89
C VAL A 240 8.39 13.88 42.74
N ALA A 241 7.15 14.17 42.41
CA ALA A 241 6.30 15.09 43.18
C ALA A 241 6.06 14.58 44.61
N ARG A 242 5.78 13.29 44.76
CA ARG A 242 5.47 12.67 46.05
C ARG A 242 6.68 12.57 46.99
N HIS A 243 7.86 12.25 46.43
CA HIS A 243 9.05 12.03 47.27
C HIS A 243 9.95 13.26 47.37
N PHE A 244 9.89 14.19 46.39
CA PHE A 244 10.85 15.30 46.32
C PHE A 244 10.19 16.70 46.33
N ARG A 245 8.88 16.79 46.27
CA ARG A 245 8.15 18.09 46.17
C ARG A 245 8.70 18.99 45.04
N ARG A 246 9.26 18.40 43.98
CA ARG A 246 9.85 19.10 42.84
C ARG A 246 9.14 18.77 41.55
N TYR A 247 9.26 19.66 40.56
CA TYR A 247 8.63 19.49 39.22
C TYR A 247 9.40 18.54 38.34
N VAL A 248 8.70 17.95 37.34
CA VAL A 248 9.27 17.13 36.27
C VAL A 248 10.22 17.98 35.44
N SER A 249 11.36 17.43 34.98
CA SER A 249 12.28 18.20 34.17
C SER A 249 11.65 18.54 32.81
N PRO A 250 11.71 19.81 32.34
CA PRO A 250 11.12 20.21 31.06
C PRO A 250 11.68 19.44 29.87
N ARG A 251 12.91 18.93 29.98
CA ARG A 251 13.56 18.07 28.95
C ARG A 251 12.82 16.76 28.74
N LEU A 252 12.29 16.16 29.79
CA LEU A 252 11.53 14.92 29.72
C LEU A 252 10.16 15.16 29.05
N VAL A 253 9.53 16.30 29.37
CA VAL A 253 8.26 16.70 28.75
C VAL A 253 8.46 17.01 27.26
N ALA A 254 9.57 17.65 26.88
CA ALA A 254 9.88 17.97 25.48
C ALA A 254 10.15 16.73 24.61
N ALA A 255 10.60 15.61 25.18
CA ALA A 255 10.80 14.37 24.44
C ALA A 255 9.49 13.73 23.94
N LEU A 256 8.36 13.96 24.65
CA LEU A 256 7.04 13.44 24.28
C LEU A 256 6.53 13.99 22.95
N PRO A 257 6.43 15.34 22.74
CA PRO A 257 5.98 15.85 21.46
C PRO A 257 6.89 15.44 20.31
N ALA A 258 8.20 15.28 20.52
CA ALA A 258 9.12 14.83 19.48
C ALA A 258 8.77 13.40 18.99
N THR A 259 8.51 12.45 19.89
CA THR A 259 8.10 11.09 19.52
C THR A 259 6.71 11.04 18.92
N ALA A 260 5.75 11.80 19.47
CA ALA A 260 4.39 11.88 18.96
C ALA A 260 4.33 12.50 17.54
N THR A 261 5.11 13.56 17.30
CA THR A 261 5.20 14.21 15.98
C THR A 261 5.67 13.25 14.92
N VAL A 262 6.70 12.42 15.20
CA VAL A 262 7.15 11.41 14.23
C VAL A 262 6.02 10.43 13.90
N GLY A 263 5.33 9.88 14.90
CA GLY A 263 4.23 8.93 14.68
C GLY A 263 3.08 9.52 13.86
N ILE A 264 2.67 10.75 14.18
CA ILE A 264 1.57 11.44 13.49
C ILE A 264 1.97 11.78 12.05
N THR A 265 3.15 12.38 11.85
CA THR A 265 3.63 12.78 10.52
C THR A 265 3.76 11.58 9.60
N VAL A 266 4.35 10.48 10.07
CA VAL A 266 4.48 9.26 9.26
C VAL A 266 3.12 8.66 8.91
N SER A 267 2.18 8.64 9.85
CA SER A 267 0.82 8.16 9.59
C SER A 267 0.10 8.99 8.51
N LEU A 268 0.27 10.32 8.55
CA LEU A 268 -0.31 11.22 7.53
C LEU A 268 0.38 11.04 6.17
N LEU A 269 1.70 10.89 6.14
CA LEU A 269 2.45 10.67 4.91
C LEU A 269 2.09 9.31 4.27
N CYS A 270 1.98 8.23 5.05
CA CYS A 270 1.51 6.93 4.53
C CYS A 270 0.14 7.04 3.87
N ARG A 271 -0.79 7.80 4.48
CA ARG A 271 -2.12 8.03 3.91
C ARG A 271 -2.05 8.83 2.61
N HIS A 272 -1.24 9.88 2.58
CA HIS A 272 -1.05 10.70 1.39
C HIS A 272 -0.45 9.89 0.24
N ASP A 273 0.64 9.16 0.49
CA ASP A 273 1.33 8.34 -0.51
C ASP A 273 0.42 7.23 -1.08
N ALA A 274 -0.45 6.64 -0.23
CA ALA A 274 -1.44 5.67 -0.66
C ALA A 274 -2.53 6.26 -1.58
N GLN A 275 -2.86 7.56 -1.42
CA GLN A 275 -3.86 8.24 -2.26
C GLN A 275 -3.28 8.71 -3.58
N VAL A 276 -2.09 9.26 -3.58
CA VAL A 276 -1.47 9.92 -4.76
C VAL A 276 -0.70 8.94 -5.64
N LEU A 277 -0.27 7.78 -5.11
CA LEU A 277 0.59 6.80 -5.82
C LEU A 277 1.81 7.47 -6.47
N SER A 278 2.44 8.40 -5.75
CA SER A 278 3.60 9.17 -6.24
C SER A 278 4.76 8.26 -6.66
N PRO A 279 5.53 8.64 -7.71
CA PRO A 279 6.74 7.93 -8.09
C PRO A 279 7.78 7.88 -6.95
N ASP A 280 7.85 8.93 -6.16
CA ASP A 280 8.72 9.02 -4.99
C ASP A 280 7.86 9.15 -3.73
N PRO A 281 7.57 8.03 -3.04
CA PRO A 281 6.76 8.07 -1.82
C PRO A 281 7.47 8.89 -0.74
N LEU A 282 6.77 9.88 -0.19
CA LEU A 282 7.33 10.80 0.82
C LEU A 282 7.82 10.06 2.07
N VAL A 283 7.13 8.98 2.45
CA VAL A 283 7.55 8.11 3.57
C VAL A 283 8.86 7.39 3.28
N GLY A 284 9.09 7.01 2.01
CA GLY A 284 10.30 6.34 1.54
C GLY A 284 11.48 7.29 1.32
N HIS A 285 11.22 8.60 1.20
CA HIS A 285 12.24 9.56 0.84
C HIS A 285 13.31 9.67 1.93
N TRP A 286 14.59 9.70 1.51
CA TRP A 286 15.73 9.70 2.43
C TRP A 286 15.72 10.87 3.43
N LEU A 287 15.28 12.07 3.02
CA LEU A 287 15.15 13.24 3.89
C LEU A 287 14.13 13.01 5.01
N THR A 288 12.97 12.41 4.70
CA THR A 288 11.95 12.11 5.72
C THR A 288 12.46 11.10 6.72
N ARG A 289 13.17 10.05 6.24
CA ARG A 289 13.77 9.03 7.11
C ARG A 289 14.84 9.61 8.01
N THR A 290 15.75 10.41 7.47
CA THR A 290 16.83 11.03 8.26
C THR A 290 16.27 12.02 9.28
N LEU A 291 15.31 12.86 8.90
CA LEU A 291 14.68 13.81 9.81
C LEU A 291 13.95 13.11 10.97
N ALA A 292 13.18 12.07 10.67
CA ALA A 292 12.48 11.28 11.69
C ALA A 292 13.45 10.59 12.65
N LEU A 293 14.52 9.99 12.14
CA LEU A 293 15.55 9.36 12.96
C LEU A 293 16.31 10.39 13.81
N CYS A 294 16.66 11.55 13.26
CA CYS A 294 17.28 12.63 14.03
C CYS A 294 16.36 13.11 15.16
N LEU A 295 15.06 13.29 14.91
CA LEU A 295 14.10 13.66 15.95
C LEU A 295 14.00 12.60 17.06
N LEU A 296 14.01 11.32 16.71
CA LEU A 296 13.99 10.22 17.68
C LEU A 296 15.29 10.13 18.48
N VAL A 297 16.44 10.38 17.86
CA VAL A 297 17.74 10.48 18.57
C VAL A 297 17.72 11.65 19.55
N VAL A 298 17.24 12.82 19.13
CA VAL A 298 17.06 13.99 20.03
C VAL A 298 16.13 13.67 21.19
N ALA A 299 14.99 13.00 20.93
CA ALA A 299 14.06 12.56 21.98
C ALA A 299 14.73 11.59 22.96
N GLY A 300 15.54 10.65 22.47
CA GLY A 300 16.34 9.73 23.30
C GLY A 300 17.37 10.47 24.17
N VAL A 301 18.10 11.41 23.60
CA VAL A 301 19.07 12.24 24.34
C VAL A 301 18.37 13.11 25.40
N LEU A 302 17.27 13.76 25.06
CA LEU A 302 16.47 14.54 26.00
C LEU A 302 15.94 13.69 27.16
N THR A 303 15.46 12.48 26.85
CA THR A 303 15.02 11.51 27.85
C THR A 303 16.20 11.12 28.75
N TYR A 304 17.35 10.77 28.18
CA TYR A 304 18.54 10.42 28.95
C TYR A 304 19.00 11.56 29.87
N LEU A 305 19.13 12.77 29.34
CA LEU A 305 19.56 13.95 30.09
C LEU A 305 18.53 14.38 31.14
N GLY A 306 17.23 14.13 30.89
CA GLY A 306 16.15 14.43 31.86
C GLY A 306 16.25 13.60 33.14
N TYR A 307 16.72 12.36 33.05
CA TYR A 307 16.90 11.47 34.21
C TYR A 307 18.28 11.59 34.90
N ARG A 308 19.33 12.05 34.18
CA ARG A 308 20.70 12.08 34.68
C ARG A 308 20.90 12.85 36.01
N PRO A 309 20.42 14.08 36.15
CA PRO A 309 20.64 14.86 37.38
C PRO A 309 19.96 14.21 38.60
N ARG A 310 18.81 13.56 38.40
CA ARG A 310 18.06 12.91 39.47
C ARG A 310 18.75 11.66 40.01
N LEU A 311 19.40 10.90 39.12
CA LEU A 311 20.17 9.72 39.50
C LEU A 311 21.52 10.10 40.16
N ALA A 312 22.10 11.27 39.80
CA ALA A 312 23.31 11.77 40.39
C ALA A 312 23.15 12.25 41.84
N GLU A 313 22.01 12.89 42.15
CA GLU A 313 21.66 13.36 43.52
C GLU A 313 21.66 12.19 44.56
N TYR A 314 21.42 10.95 44.11
CA TYR A 314 21.39 9.77 44.99
C TYR A 314 22.74 9.05 45.13
N ARG A 315 23.72 9.40 44.29
CA ARG A 315 25.03 8.73 44.30
C ARG A 315 25.96 9.25 45.38
N PHE A 316 25.65 10.45 45.88
CA PHE A 316 26.38 11.09 46.99
C PHE A 316 25.35 11.49 48.08
N PRO A 317 25.09 10.63 49.08
CA PRO A 317 24.40 11.09 50.26
C PRO A 317 25.28 12.21 50.86
N ARG A 318 24.70 13.41 51.01
CA ARG A 318 25.36 14.49 51.72
C ARG A 318 25.53 14.01 53.17
N SER A 319 26.79 13.77 53.53
CA SER A 319 27.25 13.62 54.91
C SER A 319 27.00 14.91 55.70
#